data_790d468a6b80f8695534cf476ab77aee
#
_entry.id   790d468a6b80f8695534cf476ab77aee
#
_cell.length_a   1.000
_cell.length_b   1.000
_cell.length_c   1.000
_cell.angle_alpha   90.00
_cell.angle_beta   90.00
_cell.angle_gamma   90.00
#
_symmetry.space_group_name_H-M   'P 1'
#
loop_
_entity.id
_entity.type
_entity.pdbx_description
1 polymer ?
#
loop_
_entity_poly.entity_id
_entity_poly.type
_entity_poly.pdbx_seq_one_letter_code
_entity_poly.pdbx_strand_id
1 'polypeptide(L)'
;ISGITAMDLRRQVSRRMSKKKAKGYKKRADRKYLLGRTYKDYKIYIGKNPNVFVTQMDTVYNDETNGPFIQTFKFINSGLIFAILHNSKTAESMKQGIDLLESILGAQVFRKYVHILLTDRGSEFSAADAMETGTDNTRRTRVFYCDPMQSGQKGSLENKHIELRYILPKGTNLRALGLIDQNALNIVLSHVNSAPVEKLGGKSPLDVTDFMYHDLFEKLEAFGLHKIEKDKVVLKPYLLKK
;
A
#
# COMPACT_ATOMS: atom_id res chain seq x y z
N ILE A 1 -17.78 28.41 -15.47
CA ILE A 1 -17.34 27.71 -14.25
C ILE A 1 -16.06 28.43 -13.80
N SER A 2 -16.23 29.60 -13.17
CA SER A 2 -15.14 30.38 -12.59
C SER A 2 -14.72 29.74 -11.27
N GLY A 3 -13.44 29.39 -11.11
CA GLY A 3 -12.87 28.90 -9.88
C GLY A 3 -12.26 27.48 -9.92
N ILE A 4 -12.44 26.72 -11.00
CA ILE A 4 -11.77 25.42 -11.19
C ILE A 4 -10.42 25.67 -11.86
N THR A 5 -9.35 25.38 -11.15
CA THR A 5 -7.98 25.44 -11.68
C THR A 5 -7.53 24.08 -12.20
N ALA A 6 -6.45 24.08 -12.98
CA ALA A 6 -5.83 22.83 -13.43
C ALA A 6 -5.41 21.90 -12.28
N MET A 7 -5.21 22.43 -11.08
CA MET A 7 -4.92 21.70 -9.85
C MET A 7 -6.11 20.90 -9.30
N ASP A 8 -7.32 21.28 -9.70
CA ASP A 8 -8.56 20.61 -9.28
C ASP A 8 -8.91 19.41 -10.17
N LEU A 9 -8.23 19.26 -11.31
CA LEU A 9 -8.43 18.17 -12.25
C LEU A 9 -7.56 16.96 -11.90
N ARG A 10 -8.20 15.84 -11.59
CA ARG A 10 -7.55 14.57 -11.17
C ARG A 10 -6.35 14.12 -12.05
N ARG A 11 -6.36 14.41 -13.35
CA ARG A 11 -5.32 13.96 -14.28
C ARG A 11 -4.06 14.83 -14.33
N GLN A 12 -4.06 16.03 -13.81
CA GLN A 12 -2.88 16.90 -13.90
C GLN A 12 -1.85 16.64 -12.80
N VAL A 13 -2.25 16.15 -11.63
CA VAL A 13 -1.33 15.80 -10.54
C VAL A 13 -0.38 14.66 -10.95
N SER A 14 -0.78 13.81 -11.90
CA SER A 14 0.03 12.68 -12.39
C SER A 14 0.89 13.00 -13.62
N ARG A 15 0.71 14.15 -14.29
CA ARG A 15 1.34 14.48 -15.57
C ARG A 15 2.65 15.28 -15.49
N ARG A 16 3.47 15.14 -14.46
CA ARG A 16 4.86 15.58 -14.59
C ARG A 16 5.60 14.59 -15.50
N MET A 17 5.68 14.92 -16.79
CA MET A 17 6.57 14.22 -17.72
C MET A 17 8.00 14.32 -17.20
N SER A 18 8.57 13.19 -16.81
CA SER A 18 9.98 13.11 -16.46
C SER A 18 10.82 13.38 -17.72
N LYS A 19 11.54 14.50 -17.74
CA LYS A 19 12.53 14.83 -18.78
C LYS A 19 13.81 14.01 -18.67
N LYS A 20 13.91 13.09 -17.71
CA LYS A 20 15.10 12.24 -17.55
C LYS A 20 15.01 11.05 -18.49
N LYS A 21 15.93 10.94 -19.45
CA LYS A 21 16.18 9.70 -20.20
C LYS A 21 16.39 8.58 -19.18
N ALA A 22 15.62 7.49 -19.28
CA ALA A 22 15.83 6.32 -18.46
C ALA A 22 17.28 5.83 -18.66
N LYS A 23 18.08 5.81 -17.60
CA LYS A 23 19.38 5.14 -17.65
C LYS A 23 19.13 3.67 -17.95
N GLY A 24 19.84 3.12 -18.93
CA GLY A 24 19.68 1.71 -19.31
C GLY A 24 19.76 0.81 -18.09
N TYR A 25 18.76 -0.06 -17.96
CA TYR A 25 18.70 -1.03 -16.86
C TYR A 25 19.81 -2.08 -17.06
N LYS A 26 20.75 -2.16 -16.14
CA LYS A 26 21.66 -3.30 -16.03
C LYS A 26 21.00 -4.40 -15.20
N LYS A 27 20.73 -5.55 -15.80
CA LYS A 27 20.22 -6.73 -15.09
C LYS A 27 21.21 -7.08 -13.97
N ARG A 28 20.79 -6.95 -12.73
CA ARG A 28 21.57 -7.41 -11.57
C ARG A 28 21.40 -8.92 -11.45
N ALA A 29 22.44 -9.63 -10.97
CA ALA A 29 22.35 -11.04 -10.65
C ALA A 29 21.20 -11.30 -9.65
N ASP A 30 20.46 -12.38 -9.86
CA ASP A 30 19.38 -12.74 -8.96
C ASP A 30 19.95 -13.00 -7.57
N ARG A 31 19.40 -12.34 -6.57
CA ARG A 31 19.82 -12.46 -5.18
C ARG A 31 19.19 -13.72 -4.59
N LYS A 32 19.85 -14.35 -3.60
CA LYS A 32 19.44 -15.58 -2.94
C LYS A 32 17.97 -15.55 -2.46
N TYR A 33 17.50 -14.41 -1.96
CA TYR A 33 16.12 -14.28 -1.48
C TYR A 33 15.04 -14.37 -2.57
N LEU A 34 15.41 -14.26 -3.86
CA LEU A 34 14.50 -14.38 -5.00
C LEU A 34 14.25 -15.83 -5.45
N LEU A 35 15.00 -16.81 -4.92
CA LEU A 35 14.82 -18.21 -5.28
C LEU A 35 13.42 -18.69 -4.88
N GLY A 36 12.63 -19.16 -5.87
CA GLY A 36 11.26 -19.59 -5.66
C GLY A 36 10.26 -18.47 -5.35
N ARG A 37 10.69 -17.19 -5.50
CA ARG A 37 9.87 -16.00 -5.17
C ARG A 37 9.77 -14.99 -6.31
N THR A 38 10.10 -15.40 -7.54
CA THR A 38 9.99 -14.52 -8.72
C THR A 38 8.52 -14.32 -9.10
N TYR A 39 8.24 -13.34 -9.97
CA TYR A 39 6.89 -13.15 -10.51
C TYR A 39 6.39 -14.34 -11.31
N LYS A 40 7.31 -15.11 -11.93
CA LYS A 40 6.99 -16.38 -12.57
C LYS A 40 6.49 -17.41 -11.55
N ASP A 41 7.19 -17.53 -10.41
CA ASP A 41 6.80 -18.43 -9.31
C ASP A 41 5.44 -18.01 -8.71
N TYR A 42 5.20 -16.69 -8.58
CA TYR A 42 3.90 -16.15 -8.19
C TYR A 42 2.78 -16.62 -9.14
N LYS A 43 2.97 -16.50 -10.45
CA LYS A 43 1.96 -16.94 -11.44
C LYS A 43 1.67 -18.44 -11.33
N ILE A 44 2.71 -19.25 -11.16
CA ILE A 44 2.57 -20.70 -10.97
C ILE A 44 1.79 -20.99 -9.69
N TYR A 45 2.10 -20.28 -8.61
CA TYR A 45 1.45 -20.47 -7.31
C TYR A 45 -0.04 -20.10 -7.37
N ILE A 46 -0.38 -18.94 -7.92
CA ILE A 46 -1.77 -18.50 -8.08
C ILE A 46 -2.56 -19.45 -9.01
N GLY A 47 -1.95 -19.92 -10.09
CA GLY A 47 -2.60 -20.89 -10.99
C GLY A 47 -3.00 -22.20 -10.27
N LYS A 48 -2.22 -22.61 -9.27
CA LYS A 48 -2.53 -23.78 -8.45
C LYS A 48 -3.47 -23.48 -7.27
N ASN A 49 -3.56 -22.22 -6.86
CA ASN A 49 -4.30 -21.75 -5.68
C ASN A 49 -5.13 -20.51 -6.04
N PRO A 50 -6.17 -20.61 -6.86
CA PRO A 50 -6.86 -19.44 -7.42
C PRO A 50 -7.66 -18.64 -6.39
N ASN A 51 -7.99 -19.23 -5.25
CA ASN A 51 -8.86 -18.63 -4.22
C ASN A 51 -8.07 -17.96 -3.08
N VAL A 52 -6.74 -17.89 -3.15
CA VAL A 52 -5.96 -17.25 -2.09
C VAL A 52 -5.96 -15.73 -2.25
N PHE A 53 -5.92 -15.04 -1.12
CA PHE A 53 -5.86 -13.58 -1.10
C PHE A 53 -4.44 -13.08 -1.40
N VAL A 54 -4.39 -12.01 -2.18
CA VAL A 54 -3.14 -11.32 -2.52
C VAL A 54 -3.18 -9.91 -1.96
N THR A 55 -2.16 -9.56 -1.21
CA THR A 55 -1.90 -8.20 -0.76
C THR A 55 -0.66 -7.67 -1.48
N GLN A 56 -0.78 -6.52 -2.14
CA GLN A 56 0.36 -5.82 -2.73
C GLN A 56 0.98 -4.89 -1.70
N MET A 57 2.31 -4.89 -1.61
CA MET A 57 3.07 -4.08 -0.66
C MET A 57 4.07 -3.17 -1.38
N ASP A 58 4.24 -1.95 -0.86
CA ASP A 58 5.19 -0.96 -1.37
C ASP A 58 5.52 0.09 -0.30
N THR A 59 6.51 0.94 -0.57
CA THR A 59 6.87 2.07 0.31
C THR A 59 6.66 3.40 -0.40
N VAL A 60 5.94 4.31 0.23
CA VAL A 60 5.69 5.68 -0.25
C VAL A 60 6.42 6.67 0.65
N TYR A 61 7.19 7.57 0.05
CA TYR A 61 7.93 8.63 0.74
C TYR A 61 8.17 9.82 -0.18
N ASN A 62 8.52 10.96 0.39
CA ASN A 62 8.91 12.16 -0.36
C ASN A 62 10.40 12.47 -0.18
N ASP A 63 10.93 12.25 1.02
CA ASP A 63 12.34 12.42 1.37
C ASP A 63 12.92 11.04 1.67
N GLU A 64 13.96 10.66 0.92
CA GLU A 64 14.62 9.35 1.07
C GLU A 64 15.51 9.27 2.31
N THR A 65 15.92 10.42 2.85
CA THR A 65 16.82 10.50 4.00
C THR A 65 16.04 10.65 5.31
N ASN A 66 15.06 11.55 5.33
CA ASN A 66 14.41 11.96 6.57
C ASN A 66 12.98 11.40 6.73
N GLY A 67 12.42 10.78 5.68
CA GLY A 67 11.05 10.25 5.70
C GLY A 67 9.97 11.33 5.86
N PRO A 68 8.83 11.05 6.46
CA PRO A 68 8.40 9.73 6.93
C PRO A 68 8.20 8.73 5.78
N PHE A 69 8.31 7.44 6.11
CA PHE A 69 8.13 6.34 5.16
C PHE A 69 6.80 5.65 5.44
N ILE A 70 6.00 5.46 4.41
CA ILE A 70 4.66 4.86 4.51
C ILE A 70 4.72 3.50 3.85
N GLN A 71 4.73 2.43 4.64
CA GLN A 71 4.60 1.06 4.13
C GLN A 71 3.13 0.79 3.85
N THR A 72 2.79 0.55 2.59
CA THR A 72 1.42 0.38 2.12
C THR A 72 1.11 -1.08 1.84
N PHE A 73 -0.10 -1.50 2.19
CA PHE A 73 -0.66 -2.82 1.95
C PHE A 73 -1.99 -2.66 1.23
N LYS A 74 -2.09 -3.14 0.00
CA LYS A 74 -3.34 -3.13 -0.73
C LYS A 74 -3.93 -4.52 -0.83
N PHE A 75 -5.10 -4.70 -0.25
CA PHE A 75 -5.93 -5.89 -0.37
C PHE A 75 -6.63 -5.87 -1.73
N ILE A 76 -6.20 -6.74 -2.65
CA ILE A 76 -6.62 -6.69 -4.06
C ILE A 76 -8.13 -6.90 -4.20
N ASN A 77 -8.70 -7.83 -3.45
CA ASN A 77 -10.09 -8.26 -3.57
C ASN A 77 -11.11 -7.16 -3.19
N SER A 78 -10.80 -6.34 -2.20
CA SER A 78 -11.67 -5.22 -1.78
C SER A 78 -11.24 -3.87 -2.34
N GLY A 79 -9.98 -3.77 -2.82
CA GLY A 79 -9.37 -2.51 -3.22
C GLY A 79 -8.96 -1.61 -2.06
N LEU A 80 -9.11 -2.07 -0.81
CA LEU A 80 -8.73 -1.35 0.39
C LEU A 80 -7.20 -1.21 0.48
N ILE A 81 -6.73 -0.03 0.87
CA ILE A 81 -5.33 0.21 1.21
C ILE A 81 -5.20 0.46 2.72
N PHE A 82 -4.30 -0.25 3.36
CA PHE A 82 -3.84 0.02 4.71
C PHE A 82 -2.38 0.45 4.68
N ALA A 83 -1.90 1.17 5.69
CA ALA A 83 -0.51 1.57 5.72
C ALA A 83 -0.01 1.81 7.15
N ILE A 84 1.30 1.63 7.32
CA ILE A 84 2.02 1.83 8.56
C ILE A 84 3.10 2.89 8.35
N LEU A 85 3.22 3.80 9.32
CA LEU A 85 4.17 4.89 9.29
C LEU A 85 5.49 4.47 9.94
N HIS A 86 6.60 4.73 9.25
CA HIS A 86 7.95 4.43 9.72
C HIS A 86 8.85 5.66 9.71
N ASN A 87 9.84 5.67 10.60
CA ASN A 87 10.90 6.67 10.62
C ASN A 87 12.11 6.28 9.76
N SER A 88 12.21 5.02 9.33
CA SER A 88 13.28 4.52 8.48
C SER A 88 12.76 3.55 7.41
N LYS A 89 13.51 3.42 6.31
CA LYS A 89 13.21 2.52 5.19
C LYS A 89 14.27 1.42 5.14
N THR A 90 14.24 0.54 6.12
CA THR A 90 15.15 -0.62 6.23
C THR A 90 14.37 -1.92 6.13
N ALA A 91 15.06 -3.02 5.86
CA ALA A 91 14.43 -4.36 5.85
C ALA A 91 13.84 -4.70 7.23
N GLU A 92 14.48 -4.26 8.29
CA GLU A 92 13.97 -4.44 9.65
C GLU A 92 12.69 -3.64 9.89
N SER A 93 12.65 -2.36 9.49
CA SER A 93 11.43 -1.54 9.62
C SER A 93 10.26 -2.14 8.84
N MET A 94 10.50 -2.64 7.63
CA MET A 94 9.44 -3.27 6.83
C MET A 94 8.95 -4.58 7.46
N LYS A 95 9.85 -5.37 8.06
CA LYS A 95 9.48 -6.56 8.84
C LYS A 95 8.62 -6.17 10.05
N GLN A 96 9.05 -5.17 10.83
CA GLN A 96 8.30 -4.66 12.00
C GLN A 96 6.89 -4.18 11.60
N GLY A 97 6.74 -3.54 10.43
CA GLY A 97 5.43 -3.17 9.92
C GLY A 97 4.54 -4.38 9.60
N ILE A 98 5.11 -5.47 9.08
CA ILE A 98 4.35 -6.71 8.87
C ILE A 98 3.99 -7.35 10.22
N ASP A 99 4.88 -7.32 11.21
CA ASP A 99 4.62 -7.81 12.57
C ASP A 99 3.48 -7.02 13.22
N LEU A 100 3.49 -5.69 13.06
CA LEU A 100 2.41 -4.83 13.55
C LEU A 100 1.08 -5.13 12.85
N LEU A 101 1.09 -5.31 11.51
CA LEU A 101 -0.11 -5.69 10.78
C LEU A 101 -0.66 -7.05 11.24
N GLU A 102 0.21 -8.04 11.50
CA GLU A 102 -0.21 -9.32 12.06
C GLU A 102 -0.80 -9.16 13.47
N SER A 103 -0.20 -8.33 14.31
CA SER A 103 -0.72 -8.01 15.65
C SER A 103 -2.10 -7.35 15.60
N ILE A 104 -2.31 -6.41 14.67
CA ILE A 104 -3.60 -5.72 14.48
C ILE A 104 -4.68 -6.71 14.02
N LEU A 105 -4.38 -7.54 13.04
CA LEU A 105 -5.36 -8.46 12.45
C LEU A 105 -5.58 -9.72 13.29
N GLY A 106 -4.58 -10.11 14.06
CA GLY A 106 -4.48 -11.43 14.64
C GLY A 106 -4.04 -12.48 13.61
N ALA A 107 -3.35 -13.52 14.05
CA ALA A 107 -2.70 -14.51 13.18
C ALA A 107 -3.66 -15.17 12.16
N GLN A 108 -4.89 -15.46 12.55
CA GLN A 108 -5.87 -16.12 11.68
C GLN A 108 -6.32 -15.21 10.53
N VAL A 109 -6.74 -13.98 10.82
CA VAL A 109 -7.18 -12.99 9.82
C VAL A 109 -6.01 -12.59 8.92
N PHE A 110 -4.82 -12.39 9.51
CA PHE A 110 -3.61 -12.09 8.75
C PHE A 110 -3.30 -13.19 7.72
N ARG A 111 -3.21 -14.47 8.14
CA ARG A 111 -2.93 -15.59 7.24
C ARG A 111 -3.97 -15.76 6.13
N LYS A 112 -5.22 -15.39 6.38
CA LYS A 112 -6.29 -15.41 5.40
C LYS A 112 -6.08 -14.31 4.34
N TYR A 113 -5.99 -13.05 4.74
CA TYR A 113 -6.00 -11.90 3.81
C TYR A 113 -4.63 -11.48 3.32
N VAL A 114 -3.57 -11.79 4.04
CA VAL A 114 -2.17 -11.55 3.68
C VAL A 114 -1.48 -12.88 3.31
N HIS A 115 -2.23 -13.80 2.70
CA HIS A 115 -1.71 -15.11 2.30
C HIS A 115 -0.52 -14.97 1.35
N ILE A 116 -0.59 -14.00 0.43
CA ILE A 116 0.50 -13.62 -0.45
C ILE A 116 0.80 -12.13 -0.26
N LEU A 117 2.08 -11.79 -0.10
CA LEU A 117 2.63 -10.46 -0.25
C LEU A 117 3.36 -10.34 -1.57
N LEU A 118 2.87 -9.49 -2.47
CA LEU A 118 3.52 -9.17 -3.74
C LEU A 118 4.17 -7.78 -3.64
N THR A 119 5.50 -7.72 -3.78
CA THR A 119 6.26 -6.48 -3.66
C THR A 119 7.27 -6.31 -4.80
N ASP A 120 8.00 -5.19 -4.84
CA ASP A 120 9.12 -5.02 -5.74
C ASP A 120 10.44 -5.57 -5.13
N ARG A 121 11.54 -5.40 -5.87
CA ARG A 121 12.87 -5.84 -5.45
C ARG A 121 13.64 -4.76 -4.71
N GLY A 122 12.95 -3.86 -3.99
CA GLY A 122 13.58 -2.86 -3.13
C GLY A 122 14.47 -3.50 -2.07
N SER A 123 15.54 -2.82 -1.68
CA SER A 123 16.45 -3.33 -0.64
C SER A 123 15.75 -3.50 0.70
N GLU A 124 14.76 -2.69 0.98
CA GLU A 124 13.89 -2.74 2.15
C GLU A 124 13.03 -4.01 2.22
N PHE A 125 12.83 -4.70 1.11
CA PHE A 125 12.06 -5.96 1.04
C PHE A 125 12.95 -7.19 0.87
N SER A 126 14.26 -7.08 1.11
CA SER A 126 15.22 -8.17 0.87
C SER A 126 15.20 -9.30 1.91
N ALA A 127 14.59 -9.07 3.08
CA ALA A 127 14.51 -10.05 4.17
C ALA A 127 13.28 -10.98 4.03
N ALA A 128 13.14 -11.66 2.89
CA ALA A 128 11.97 -12.48 2.55
C ALA A 128 11.63 -13.51 3.64
N ASP A 129 12.61 -14.27 4.12
CA ASP A 129 12.39 -15.29 5.13
C ASP A 129 11.85 -14.71 6.45
N ALA A 130 12.39 -13.57 6.88
CA ALA A 130 11.91 -12.85 8.07
C ALA A 130 10.51 -12.28 7.90
N MET A 131 10.15 -11.83 6.70
CA MET A 131 8.78 -11.37 6.39
C MET A 131 7.78 -12.53 6.34
N GLU A 132 8.19 -13.71 5.86
CA GLU A 132 7.33 -14.89 5.79
C GLU A 132 7.13 -15.60 7.13
N THR A 133 8.01 -15.38 8.11
CA THR A 133 7.94 -16.02 9.42
C THR A 133 7.20 -15.14 10.42
N GLY A 134 6.16 -15.69 11.03
CA GLY A 134 5.39 -15.02 12.08
C GLY A 134 6.09 -15.03 13.45
N THR A 135 5.51 -14.37 14.43
CA THR A 135 6.01 -14.31 15.80
C THR A 135 5.99 -15.69 16.49
N ASP A 136 5.16 -16.60 16.01
CA ASP A 136 5.06 -18.00 16.44
C ASP A 136 6.06 -18.95 15.73
N ASN A 137 7.02 -18.40 14.99
CA ASN A 137 7.98 -19.13 14.15
C ASN A 137 7.34 -20.02 13.06
N THR A 138 6.06 -19.85 12.77
CA THR A 138 5.41 -20.53 11.65
C THR A 138 5.32 -19.60 10.44
N ARG A 139 5.10 -20.18 9.25
CA ARG A 139 4.89 -19.37 8.05
C ARG A 139 3.56 -18.62 8.12
N ARG A 140 3.61 -17.29 8.11
CA ARG A 140 2.44 -16.42 8.12
C ARG A 140 1.96 -15.98 6.73
N THR A 141 2.87 -15.86 5.76
CA THR A 141 2.61 -15.39 4.40
C THR A 141 3.60 -16.00 3.41
N ARG A 142 3.41 -15.74 2.10
CA ARG A 142 4.37 -16.01 1.03
C ARG A 142 4.73 -14.72 0.34
N VAL A 143 6.00 -14.40 0.27
CA VAL A 143 6.49 -13.19 -0.39
C VAL A 143 6.88 -13.52 -1.83
N PHE A 144 6.36 -12.74 -2.78
CA PHE A 144 6.78 -12.79 -4.17
C PHE A 144 7.20 -11.40 -4.66
N TYR A 145 8.08 -11.38 -5.65
CA TYR A 145 8.68 -10.16 -6.16
C TYR A 145 8.32 -9.94 -7.63
N CYS A 146 7.86 -8.72 -7.93
CA CYS A 146 7.66 -8.27 -9.30
C CYS A 146 8.97 -8.23 -10.07
N ASP A 147 8.88 -8.32 -11.39
CA ASP A 147 10.04 -8.14 -12.24
C ASP A 147 10.46 -6.67 -12.27
N PRO A 148 11.78 -6.41 -12.39
CA PRO A 148 12.28 -5.04 -12.46
C PRO A 148 11.64 -4.28 -13.63
N MET A 149 11.33 -3.01 -13.42
CA MET A 149 10.73 -2.11 -14.42
C MET A 149 9.34 -2.53 -14.94
N GLN A 150 8.68 -3.50 -14.30
CA GLN A 150 7.34 -3.97 -14.64
C GLN A 150 6.29 -3.42 -13.66
N SER A 151 6.10 -2.11 -13.67
CA SER A 151 5.15 -1.43 -12.76
C SER A 151 3.71 -1.95 -12.91
N GLY A 152 3.32 -2.34 -14.11
CA GLY A 152 1.99 -2.93 -14.37
C GLY A 152 1.68 -4.19 -13.55
N GLN A 153 2.69 -4.90 -13.03
CA GLN A 153 2.49 -6.05 -12.15
C GLN A 153 1.93 -5.67 -10.77
N LYS A 154 2.06 -4.38 -10.37
CA LYS A 154 1.46 -3.77 -9.17
C LYS A 154 0.51 -2.61 -9.52
N GLY A 155 0.01 -2.53 -10.75
CA GLY A 155 -0.80 -1.40 -11.24
C GLY A 155 -2.02 -1.07 -10.36
N SER A 156 -2.56 -2.07 -9.65
CA SER A 156 -3.66 -1.84 -8.71
C SER A 156 -3.22 -0.98 -7.51
N LEU A 157 -2.05 -1.23 -6.93
CA LEU A 157 -1.51 -0.44 -5.82
C LEU A 157 -1.07 0.96 -6.29
N GLU A 158 -0.44 1.05 -7.48
CA GLU A 158 -0.03 2.33 -8.06
C GLU A 158 -1.20 3.30 -8.23
N ASN A 159 -2.37 2.82 -8.66
CA ASN A 159 -3.58 3.63 -8.75
C ASN A 159 -4.01 4.18 -7.38
N LYS A 160 -3.90 3.39 -6.32
CA LYS A 160 -4.19 3.85 -4.95
C LYS A 160 -3.15 4.84 -4.43
N HIS A 161 -1.90 4.69 -4.82
CA HIS A 161 -0.87 5.69 -4.52
C HIS A 161 -1.18 7.05 -5.18
N ILE A 162 -1.82 7.08 -6.35
CA ILE A 162 -2.28 8.34 -6.96
C ILE A 162 -3.32 9.02 -6.06
N GLU A 163 -4.31 8.27 -5.55
CA GLU A 163 -5.31 8.82 -4.62
C GLU A 163 -4.66 9.33 -3.31
N LEU A 164 -3.72 8.56 -2.76
CA LEU A 164 -2.93 8.97 -1.59
C LEU A 164 -2.16 10.29 -1.87
N ARG A 165 -1.65 10.45 -3.09
CA ARG A 165 -0.90 11.64 -3.51
C ARG A 165 -1.76 12.89 -3.68
N TYR A 166 -3.09 12.80 -3.73
CA TYR A 166 -3.96 13.97 -3.66
C TYR A 166 -3.92 14.62 -2.27
N ILE A 167 -3.72 13.84 -1.22
CA ILE A 167 -3.60 14.34 0.16
C ILE A 167 -2.14 14.58 0.51
N LEU A 168 -1.23 13.69 0.08
CA LEU A 168 0.21 13.70 0.38
C LEU A 168 1.03 13.94 -0.91
N PRO A 169 1.06 15.18 -1.46
CA PRO A 169 1.68 15.47 -2.75
C PRO A 169 3.20 15.20 -2.76
N LYS A 170 3.71 14.78 -3.90
CA LYS A 170 5.17 14.62 -4.09
C LYS A 170 5.89 15.95 -3.95
N GLY A 171 7.10 15.90 -3.36
CA GLY A 171 7.96 17.07 -3.23
C GLY A 171 7.56 18.02 -2.09
N THR A 172 6.62 17.63 -1.24
CA THR A 172 6.26 18.37 -0.03
C THR A 172 6.85 17.70 1.21
N ASN A 173 7.07 18.50 2.26
CA ASN A 173 7.41 17.95 3.57
C ASN A 173 6.13 17.37 4.20
N LEU A 174 6.04 16.04 4.31
CA LEU A 174 4.83 15.37 4.80
C LEU A 174 4.56 15.67 6.28
N ARG A 175 5.60 15.87 7.09
CA ARG A 175 5.44 16.26 8.51
C ARG A 175 4.87 17.67 8.63
N ALA A 176 5.33 18.59 7.79
CA ALA A 176 4.79 19.95 7.74
C ALA A 176 3.34 20.02 7.23
N LEU A 177 2.90 18.99 6.47
CA LEU A 177 1.47 18.84 6.11
C LEU A 177 0.61 18.29 7.24
N GLY A 178 1.20 17.84 8.35
CA GLY A 178 0.49 17.25 9.48
C GLY A 178 0.59 15.73 9.57
N LEU A 179 1.35 15.04 8.70
CA LEU A 179 1.59 13.60 8.82
C LEU A 179 2.68 13.34 9.86
N ILE A 180 2.31 13.40 11.13
CA ILE A 180 3.22 13.33 12.28
C ILE A 180 3.22 11.97 12.96
N ASP A 181 2.12 11.23 12.90
CA ASP A 181 1.92 9.94 13.57
C ASP A 181 0.99 9.00 12.79
N GLN A 182 0.78 7.80 13.32
CA GLN A 182 -0.10 6.80 12.72
C GLN A 182 -1.57 7.25 12.69
N ASN A 183 -2.02 8.03 13.67
CA ASN A 183 -3.41 8.53 13.69
C ASN A 183 -3.66 9.49 12.52
N ALA A 184 -2.71 10.38 12.24
CA ALA A 184 -2.78 11.25 11.07
C ALA A 184 -2.82 10.43 9.76
N LEU A 185 -2.04 9.35 9.68
CA LEU A 185 -2.08 8.44 8.53
C LEU A 185 -3.43 7.70 8.44
N ASN A 186 -4.00 7.26 9.56
CA ASN A 186 -5.31 6.59 9.59
C ASN A 186 -6.43 7.53 9.10
N ILE A 187 -6.38 8.83 9.40
CA ILE A 187 -7.30 9.83 8.84
C ILE A 187 -7.19 9.85 7.31
N VAL A 188 -5.96 9.95 6.78
CA VAL A 188 -5.72 9.92 5.33
C VAL A 188 -6.28 8.66 4.69
N LEU A 189 -6.00 7.50 5.27
CA LEU A 189 -6.47 6.20 4.79
C LEU A 189 -7.99 6.08 4.86
N SER A 190 -8.63 6.61 5.89
CA SER A 190 -10.09 6.64 6.03
C SER A 190 -10.74 7.38 4.87
N HIS A 191 -10.24 8.56 4.51
CA HIS A 191 -10.74 9.31 3.36
C HIS A 191 -10.45 8.63 2.02
N VAL A 192 -9.24 8.11 1.81
CA VAL A 192 -8.86 7.40 0.57
C VAL A 192 -9.71 6.15 0.36
N ASN A 193 -9.99 5.39 1.43
CA ASN A 193 -10.78 4.16 1.35
C ASN A 193 -12.30 4.38 1.37
N SER A 194 -12.76 5.56 1.76
CA SER A 194 -14.18 5.94 1.69
C SER A 194 -14.55 6.58 0.35
N ALA A 195 -13.56 6.90 -0.50
CA ALA A 195 -13.83 7.46 -1.83
C ALA A 195 -14.50 6.42 -2.73
N PRO A 196 -15.62 6.76 -3.40
CA PRO A 196 -16.29 5.87 -4.33
C PRO A 196 -15.39 5.47 -5.51
N VAL A 197 -15.45 4.20 -5.91
CA VAL A 197 -14.67 3.65 -7.02
C VAL A 197 -15.59 3.09 -8.08
N GLU A 198 -15.47 3.55 -9.33
CA GLU A 198 -16.31 3.13 -10.46
C GLU A 198 -16.30 1.61 -10.66
N LYS A 199 -15.12 0.98 -10.61
CA LYS A 199 -14.95 -0.47 -10.75
C LYS A 199 -15.65 -1.29 -9.63
N LEU A 200 -16.02 -0.66 -8.52
CA LEU A 200 -16.76 -1.26 -7.43
C LEU A 200 -18.26 -0.86 -7.48
N GLY A 201 -18.75 -0.44 -8.64
CA GLY A 201 -20.14 -0.01 -8.81
C GLY A 201 -20.48 1.24 -7.99
N GLY A 202 -19.52 2.16 -7.82
CA GLY A 202 -19.68 3.39 -7.02
C GLY A 202 -19.67 3.17 -5.50
N LYS A 203 -19.35 1.96 -5.04
CA LYS A 203 -19.06 1.67 -3.63
C LYS A 203 -17.62 2.06 -3.28
N SER A 204 -17.37 2.35 -2.02
CA SER A 204 -16.01 2.56 -1.52
C SER A 204 -15.32 1.23 -1.19
N PRO A 205 -13.96 1.19 -1.17
CA PRO A 205 -13.22 0.04 -0.66
C PRO A 205 -13.62 -0.37 0.77
N LEU A 206 -13.92 0.59 1.66
CA LEU A 206 -14.41 0.30 3.00
C LEU A 206 -15.80 -0.35 2.98
N ASP A 207 -16.73 0.10 2.12
CA ASP A 207 -18.05 -0.53 1.99
C ASP A 207 -17.92 -1.99 1.53
N VAL A 208 -17.03 -2.25 0.55
CA VAL A 208 -16.79 -3.61 0.06
C VAL A 208 -16.12 -4.46 1.13
N THR A 209 -15.16 -3.91 1.87
CA THR A 209 -14.46 -4.66 2.92
C THR A 209 -15.40 -5.00 4.07
N ASP A 210 -16.20 -4.06 4.53
CA ASP A 210 -17.17 -4.30 5.59
C ASP A 210 -18.23 -5.37 5.18
N PHE A 211 -18.73 -5.29 3.96
CA PHE A 211 -19.76 -6.23 3.48
C PHE A 211 -19.22 -7.64 3.20
N MET A 212 -18.04 -7.74 2.54
CA MET A 212 -17.52 -9.02 2.04
C MET A 212 -16.47 -9.66 2.98
N TYR A 213 -15.81 -8.87 3.81
CA TYR A 213 -14.64 -9.24 4.60
C TYR A 213 -14.70 -8.59 5.98
N HIS A 214 -15.84 -8.75 6.65
CA HIS A 214 -16.16 -8.05 7.89
C HIS A 214 -15.13 -8.30 9.01
N ASP A 215 -14.61 -9.52 9.10
CA ASP A 215 -13.53 -9.89 10.03
C ASP A 215 -12.24 -9.08 9.83
N LEU A 216 -11.93 -8.72 8.58
CA LEU A 216 -10.82 -7.79 8.27
C LEU A 216 -11.20 -6.34 8.64
N PHE A 217 -12.42 -5.92 8.30
CA PHE A 217 -12.88 -4.56 8.55
C PHE A 217 -12.86 -4.21 10.04
N GLU A 218 -13.46 -5.05 10.90
CA GLU A 218 -13.49 -4.85 12.36
C GLU A 218 -12.09 -4.63 12.96
N LYS A 219 -11.11 -5.41 12.53
CA LYS A 219 -9.73 -5.27 13.03
C LYS A 219 -9.09 -3.95 12.63
N LEU A 220 -9.29 -3.53 11.39
CA LEU A 220 -8.74 -2.26 10.89
C LEU A 220 -9.50 -1.05 11.47
N GLU A 221 -10.80 -1.16 11.68
CA GLU A 221 -11.61 -0.13 12.34
C GLU A 221 -11.19 0.07 13.80
N ALA A 222 -10.97 -1.02 14.53
CA ALA A 222 -10.45 -0.98 15.89
C ALA A 222 -9.05 -0.32 15.98
N PHE A 223 -8.27 -0.36 14.90
CA PHE A 223 -6.99 0.33 14.81
C PHE A 223 -7.11 1.81 14.38
N GLY A 224 -8.30 2.27 14.05
CA GLY A 224 -8.58 3.68 13.73
C GLY A 224 -8.84 3.97 12.25
N LEU A 225 -9.20 2.97 11.46
CA LEU A 225 -9.64 3.15 10.07
C LEU A 225 -11.17 3.27 10.03
N HIS A 226 -11.70 4.47 9.80
CA HIS A 226 -13.15 4.73 9.90
C HIS A 226 -13.78 5.04 8.54
N LYS A 227 -15.04 4.65 8.37
CA LYS A 227 -15.85 5.08 7.25
C LYS A 227 -16.16 6.58 7.34
N ILE A 228 -15.96 7.27 6.23
CA ILE A 228 -16.33 8.68 6.07
C ILE A 228 -17.54 8.75 5.13
N GLU A 229 -18.54 9.52 5.50
CA GLU A 229 -19.72 9.77 4.65
C GLU A 229 -19.28 10.36 3.30
N LYS A 230 -19.95 9.95 2.21
CA LYS A 230 -19.52 10.25 0.84
C LYS A 230 -19.33 11.73 0.56
N ASP A 231 -20.20 12.57 1.11
CA ASP A 231 -20.18 14.03 0.99
C ASP A 231 -19.08 14.70 1.84
N LYS A 232 -18.56 13.99 2.85
CA LYS A 232 -17.49 14.44 3.74
C LYS A 232 -16.10 13.95 3.31
N VAL A 233 -16.01 13.16 2.25
CA VAL A 233 -14.71 12.67 1.75
C VAL A 233 -13.88 13.81 1.19
N VAL A 234 -12.69 14.02 1.75
CA VAL A 234 -11.74 15.06 1.34
C VAL A 234 -10.46 14.40 0.85
N LEU A 235 -10.14 14.60 -0.45
CA LEU A 235 -8.88 14.16 -1.06
C LEU A 235 -8.04 15.39 -1.44
N LYS A 236 -7.65 16.18 -0.44
CA LYS A 236 -6.91 17.43 -0.62
C LYS A 236 -5.81 17.57 0.46
N PRO A 237 -4.70 18.29 0.19
CA PRO A 237 -3.58 18.40 1.12
C PRO A 237 -3.91 19.10 2.45
N TYR A 238 -5.00 19.87 2.51
CA TYR A 238 -5.39 20.53 3.75
C TYR A 238 -6.12 19.63 4.75
N LEU A 239 -6.39 18.35 4.40
CA LEU A 239 -7.08 17.40 5.27
C LEU A 239 -6.44 17.28 6.67
N LEU A 240 -5.12 17.33 6.73
CA LEU A 240 -4.34 17.21 7.98
C LEU A 240 -4.01 18.58 8.63
N LYS A 241 -4.36 19.69 7.98
CA LYS A 241 -4.15 21.01 8.58
C LYS A 241 -5.30 21.27 9.57
N LYS A 242 -4.93 21.47 10.81
CA LYS A 242 -5.84 22.00 11.83
C LYS A 242 -5.97 23.49 11.67
#